data_0c6ddf24bc5e44a08ff29eefb9a9495f
#
_entry.id   0c6ddf24bc5e44a08ff29eefb9a9495f
#
_cell.length_a   1.000
_cell.length_b   1.000
_cell.length_c   1.000
_cell.angle_alpha   90.00
_cell.angle_beta   90.00
_cell.angle_gamma   90.00
#
_symmetry.space_group_name_H-M   'P 1'
#
loop_
_entity.id
_entity.type
_entity.pdbx_description
1 polymer ?
#
loop_
_entity_poly.entity_id
_entity_poly.type
_entity_poly.pdbx_seq_one_letter_code
_entity_poly.pdbx_strand_id
1 'polypeptide(L)'
;GTAALTATGIALAGNATGAAAQGAGSMAAAFAGRHTPKPLRFNPAKLTGLSERLITSHWENNYQGSVRGLNTIETRLAAAMADRDFPPVAYAGLKREELHRTGSVVLHEYYFDALGGNGNPGGSIYEALDGWFGSFAAWEAEFRRTAMSLAGGSGWCILSYNRHTKSLHNYWAFDHMHGAATGAPLIALDMYEHSFHMDYGAAAAKYVDAFMANLDWEVVDARYRAAQA
;
A
#
# COMPACT_ATOMS: atom_id res chain seq x y z
N GLY A 1 -69.46 67.77 -0.24
CA GLY A 1 -69.25 66.38 -0.34
C GLY A 1 -67.77 66.09 -0.44
N THR A 2 -67.09 65.74 0.67
CA THR A 2 -65.69 65.38 0.76
C THR A 2 -65.57 63.86 0.66
N ALA A 3 -64.91 63.41 -0.37
CA ALA A 3 -64.59 62.00 -0.52
C ALA A 3 -63.18 61.70 0.10
N ALA A 4 -63.12 60.79 1.03
CA ALA A 4 -61.91 60.33 1.64
C ALA A 4 -61.33 59.17 0.80
N LEU A 5 -60.11 59.34 0.37
CA LEU A 5 -59.33 58.28 -0.25
C LEU A 5 -58.62 57.48 0.83
N THR A 6 -58.98 56.22 0.96
CA THR A 6 -58.26 55.25 1.78
C THR A 6 -57.08 54.63 0.96
N ALA A 7 -55.89 54.88 1.39
CA ALA A 7 -54.65 54.22 0.82
C ALA A 7 -54.52 52.87 1.44
N THR A 8 -54.60 51.84 0.61
CA THR A 8 -54.30 50.45 1.00
C THR A 8 -52.79 50.21 0.84
N GLY A 9 -52.05 50.07 1.95
CA GLY A 9 -50.66 49.72 1.96
C GLY A 9 -50.47 48.23 1.66
N ILE A 10 -49.72 47.90 0.60
CA ILE A 10 -49.30 46.55 0.30
C ILE A 10 -48.00 46.31 1.05
N ALA A 11 -48.05 45.47 2.07
CA ALA A 11 -46.89 45.00 2.76
C ALA A 11 -46.20 43.92 1.89
N LEU A 12 -45.05 44.25 1.33
CA LEU A 12 -44.15 43.27 0.72
C LEU A 12 -43.48 42.45 1.84
N ALA A 13 -43.96 41.23 2.07
CA ALA A 13 -43.27 40.25 2.89
C ALA A 13 -42.06 39.77 2.13
N GLY A 14 -40.89 40.28 2.49
CA GLY A 14 -39.63 39.78 2.03
C GLY A 14 -39.39 38.37 2.60
N ASN A 15 -39.51 37.34 1.77
CA ASN A 15 -38.99 36.02 2.10
C ASN A 15 -37.46 36.08 2.15
N ALA A 16 -36.92 36.29 3.33
CA ALA A 16 -35.53 35.95 3.62
C ALA A 16 -35.42 34.41 3.61
N THR A 17 -35.12 33.82 2.45
CA THR A 17 -34.66 32.46 2.39
C THR A 17 -33.28 32.41 3.08
N GLY A 18 -33.31 32.02 4.36
CA GLY A 18 -32.08 31.66 5.07
C GLY A 18 -31.33 30.63 4.25
N ALA A 19 -30.15 30.99 3.76
CA ALA A 19 -29.18 30.03 3.29
C ALA A 19 -28.91 29.09 4.48
N ALA A 20 -29.53 27.92 4.46
CA ALA A 20 -29.17 26.84 5.37
C ALA A 20 -27.67 26.65 5.21
N ALA A 21 -26.89 26.89 6.29
CA ALA A 21 -25.51 26.50 6.38
C ALA A 21 -25.48 25.00 6.04
N GLN A 22 -24.93 24.66 4.88
CA GLN A 22 -24.64 23.28 4.53
C GLN A 22 -23.72 22.79 5.65
N GLY A 23 -24.25 21.94 6.52
CA GLY A 23 -23.49 21.30 7.56
C GLY A 23 -22.24 20.67 6.90
N ALA A 24 -21.09 20.80 7.54
CA ALA A 24 -19.83 20.23 7.08
C ALA A 24 -20.10 18.75 6.77
N GLY A 25 -20.38 18.45 5.50
CA GLY A 25 -20.64 17.12 5.01
C GLY A 25 -19.45 16.25 5.41
N SER A 26 -19.70 15.08 5.99
CA SER A 26 -18.63 14.15 6.30
C SER A 26 -17.81 13.91 5.03
N MET A 27 -16.48 14.08 5.12
CA MET A 27 -15.59 13.86 3.98
C MET A 27 -15.85 12.45 3.42
N ALA A 28 -15.94 12.34 2.09
CA ALA A 28 -16.18 11.06 1.43
C ALA A 28 -15.10 10.04 1.86
N ALA A 29 -15.49 8.79 2.07
CA ALA A 29 -14.60 7.75 2.59
C ALA A 29 -13.34 7.58 1.76
N ALA A 30 -13.44 7.73 0.43
CA ALA A 30 -12.32 7.66 -0.51
C ALA A 30 -11.22 8.72 -0.28
N PHE A 31 -11.52 9.79 0.47
CA PHE A 31 -10.61 10.91 0.71
C PHE A 31 -10.45 11.20 2.20
N ALA A 32 -10.76 10.21 3.04
CA ALA A 32 -10.85 10.44 4.48
C ALA A 32 -9.49 10.65 5.17
N GLY A 33 -8.41 10.17 4.59
CA GLY A 33 -7.07 10.30 5.15
C GLY A 33 -6.96 9.70 6.56
N ARG A 34 -7.54 8.51 6.80
CA ARG A 34 -7.64 7.90 8.13
C ARG A 34 -6.89 6.59 8.28
N HIS A 35 -5.93 6.34 7.38
CA HIS A 35 -5.10 5.15 7.47
C HIS A 35 -4.22 5.21 8.72
N THR A 36 -4.12 4.08 9.40
CA THR A 36 -3.28 3.92 10.60
C THR A 36 -2.24 2.83 10.36
N PRO A 37 -0.99 3.01 10.84
CA PRO A 37 0.01 1.97 10.70
C PRO A 37 -0.39 0.70 11.44
N LYS A 38 -0.16 -0.45 10.81
CA LYS A 38 -0.28 -1.76 11.47
C LYS A 38 0.96 -2.00 12.34
N PRO A 39 0.80 -2.50 13.57
CA PRO A 39 1.95 -2.88 14.40
C PRO A 39 2.67 -4.09 13.79
N LEU A 40 3.97 -4.22 14.09
CA LEU A 40 4.73 -5.43 13.78
C LEU A 40 4.14 -6.62 14.55
N ARG A 41 3.99 -7.77 13.88
CA ARG A 41 3.45 -9.00 14.47
C ARG A 41 4.51 -9.82 15.24
N PHE A 42 5.76 -9.43 15.15
CA PHE A 42 6.93 -10.12 15.71
C PHE A 42 7.80 -9.15 16.49
N ASN A 43 8.72 -9.70 17.28
CA ASN A 43 9.75 -8.91 17.95
C ASN A 43 10.95 -8.74 17.01
N PRO A 44 11.29 -7.51 16.57
CA PRO A 44 12.39 -7.27 15.64
C PRO A 44 13.75 -7.80 16.13
N ALA A 45 13.99 -7.79 17.44
CA ALA A 45 15.23 -8.29 18.03
C ALA A 45 15.43 -9.81 17.89
N LYS A 46 14.39 -10.55 17.47
CA LYS A 46 14.43 -12.02 17.30
C LYS A 46 14.66 -12.48 15.86
N LEU A 47 14.72 -11.57 14.91
CA LEU A 47 14.98 -11.93 13.52
C LEU A 47 16.42 -12.37 13.33
N THR A 48 16.60 -13.39 12.49
CA THR A 48 17.92 -13.89 12.13
C THR A 48 18.51 -13.06 10.99
N GLY A 49 19.64 -12.41 11.22
CA GLY A 49 20.34 -11.65 10.18
C GLY A 49 19.73 -10.30 9.82
N LEU A 50 18.61 -9.90 10.39
CA LEU A 50 18.01 -8.57 10.25
C LEU A 50 18.03 -7.89 11.62
N SER A 51 18.75 -6.77 11.75
CA SER A 51 18.88 -6.10 13.04
C SER A 51 17.57 -5.41 13.45
N GLU A 52 17.33 -5.36 14.77
CA GLU A 52 16.21 -4.58 15.33
C GLU A 52 16.25 -3.12 14.84
N ARG A 53 17.46 -2.53 14.78
CA ARG A 53 17.65 -1.16 14.31
C ARG A 53 17.20 -0.97 12.87
N LEU A 54 17.55 -1.90 11.97
CA LEU A 54 17.13 -1.87 10.58
C LEU A 54 15.62 -1.95 10.46
N ILE A 55 15.01 -2.94 11.09
CA ILE A 55 13.56 -3.19 11.01
C ILE A 55 12.76 -2.03 11.62
N THR A 56 13.17 -1.53 12.79
CA THR A 56 12.51 -0.38 13.44
C THR A 56 12.61 0.86 12.56
N SER A 57 13.80 1.16 12.02
CA SER A 57 13.98 2.31 11.12
C SER A 57 13.13 2.18 9.85
N HIS A 58 13.07 1.01 9.24
CA HIS A 58 12.29 0.73 8.06
C HIS A 58 10.77 0.90 8.33
N TRP A 59 10.29 0.37 9.46
CA TRP A 59 8.89 0.48 9.85
C TRP A 59 8.49 1.92 10.21
N GLU A 60 9.29 2.62 11.04
CA GLU A 60 8.97 3.97 11.51
C GLU A 60 9.09 5.04 10.42
N ASN A 61 10.14 4.99 9.61
CA ASN A 61 10.45 6.05 8.66
C ASN A 61 9.81 5.80 7.28
N ASN A 62 9.94 4.59 6.72
CA ASN A 62 9.46 4.29 5.37
C ASN A 62 7.97 3.93 5.37
N TYR A 63 7.57 2.90 6.14
CA TYR A 63 6.18 2.47 6.16
C TYR A 63 5.25 3.51 6.79
N GLN A 64 5.51 3.94 8.02
CA GLN A 64 4.68 4.99 8.64
C GLN A 64 4.74 6.31 7.87
N GLY A 65 5.88 6.64 7.27
CA GLY A 65 6.01 7.79 6.38
C GLY A 65 5.06 7.71 5.18
N SER A 66 4.90 6.52 4.60
CA SER A 66 3.97 6.27 3.50
C SER A 66 2.50 6.37 3.94
N VAL A 67 2.16 5.85 5.12
CA VAL A 67 0.80 6.00 5.69
C VAL A 67 0.45 7.47 5.90
N ARG A 68 1.35 8.26 6.50
CA ARG A 68 1.15 9.72 6.65
C ARG A 68 1.03 10.42 5.30
N GLY A 69 1.85 10.01 4.33
CA GLY A 69 1.81 10.53 2.96
C GLY A 69 0.49 10.25 2.27
N LEU A 70 -0.04 9.02 2.39
CA LEU A 70 -1.33 8.64 1.83
C LEU A 70 -2.48 9.48 2.41
N ASN A 71 -2.53 9.63 3.74
CA ASN A 71 -3.50 10.48 4.42
C ASN A 71 -3.46 11.93 3.92
N THR A 72 -2.25 12.47 3.73
CA THR A 72 -2.07 13.81 3.20
C THR A 72 -2.58 13.94 1.77
N ILE A 73 -2.30 12.96 0.91
CA ILE A 73 -2.72 12.99 -0.49
C ILE A 73 -4.23 12.86 -0.63
N GLU A 74 -4.86 11.97 0.13
CA GLU A 74 -6.33 11.86 0.13
C GLU A 74 -7.01 13.18 0.54
N THR A 75 -6.50 13.84 1.57
CA THR A 75 -7.00 15.16 2.00
C THR A 75 -6.82 16.22 0.89
N ARG A 76 -5.69 16.20 0.18
CA ARG A 76 -5.45 17.10 -0.95
C ARG A 76 -6.37 16.81 -2.15
N LEU A 77 -6.64 15.54 -2.41
CA LEU A 77 -7.61 15.14 -3.44
C LEU A 77 -9.01 15.63 -3.10
N ALA A 78 -9.45 15.54 -1.83
CA ALA A 78 -10.73 16.11 -1.39
C ALA A 78 -10.80 17.62 -1.68
N ALA A 79 -9.76 18.37 -1.35
CA ALA A 79 -9.68 19.81 -1.63
C ALA A 79 -9.70 20.11 -3.14
N ALA A 80 -8.95 19.33 -3.93
CA ALA A 80 -8.91 19.47 -5.39
C ALA A 80 -10.27 19.18 -6.04
N MET A 81 -11.06 18.24 -5.50
CA MET A 81 -12.41 17.93 -5.97
C MET A 81 -13.42 19.04 -5.65
N ALA A 82 -13.17 19.83 -4.62
CA ALA A 82 -14.03 21.00 -4.28
C ALA A 82 -13.72 22.22 -5.16
N ASP A 83 -12.58 22.28 -5.81
CA ASP A 83 -12.16 23.34 -6.71
C ASP A 83 -12.46 22.97 -8.17
N ARG A 84 -13.46 23.64 -8.78
CA ARG A 84 -13.86 23.38 -10.16
C ARG A 84 -12.82 23.77 -11.20
N ASP A 85 -11.94 24.70 -10.86
CA ASP A 85 -10.90 25.20 -11.74
C ASP A 85 -9.53 24.55 -11.46
N PHE A 86 -9.48 23.49 -10.62
CA PHE A 86 -8.24 22.81 -10.28
C PHE A 86 -7.57 22.24 -11.55
N PRO A 87 -6.31 22.58 -11.81
CA PRO A 87 -5.65 22.22 -13.08
C PRO A 87 -5.53 20.69 -13.25
N PRO A 88 -5.90 20.14 -14.44
CA PRO A 88 -5.82 18.68 -14.70
C PRO A 88 -4.40 18.11 -14.48
N VAL A 89 -3.36 18.84 -14.84
CA VAL A 89 -1.97 18.40 -14.67
C VAL A 89 -1.58 18.27 -13.18
N ALA A 90 -2.06 19.18 -12.33
CA ALA A 90 -1.86 19.11 -10.90
C ALA A 90 -2.66 17.95 -10.27
N TYR A 91 -3.89 17.73 -10.75
CA TYR A 91 -4.72 16.60 -10.34
C TYR A 91 -4.08 15.25 -10.71
N ALA A 92 -3.52 15.14 -11.92
CA ALA A 92 -2.78 13.96 -12.34
C ALA A 92 -1.57 13.67 -11.42
N GLY A 93 -0.87 14.72 -10.96
CA GLY A 93 0.19 14.60 -9.96
C GLY A 93 -0.30 14.02 -8.64
N LEU A 94 -1.44 14.48 -8.12
CA LEU A 94 -2.05 13.94 -6.91
C LEU A 94 -2.46 12.47 -7.08
N LYS A 95 -3.06 12.10 -8.22
CA LYS A 95 -3.45 10.71 -8.51
C LYS A 95 -2.24 9.78 -8.64
N ARG A 96 -1.14 10.26 -9.19
CA ARG A 96 0.11 9.51 -9.23
C ARG A 96 0.65 9.28 -7.82
N GLU A 97 0.67 10.30 -6.97
CA GLU A 97 1.14 10.17 -5.58
C GLU A 97 0.20 9.29 -4.75
N GLU A 98 -1.10 9.35 -4.95
CA GLU A 98 -2.05 8.43 -4.32
C GLU A 98 -1.70 6.97 -4.63
N LEU A 99 -1.51 6.64 -5.92
CA LEU A 99 -1.13 5.29 -6.35
C LEU A 99 0.21 4.87 -5.74
N HIS A 100 1.21 5.75 -5.78
CA HIS A 100 2.53 5.50 -5.22
C HIS A 100 2.49 5.24 -3.70
N ARG A 101 1.76 6.07 -2.94
CA ARG A 101 1.63 5.90 -1.48
C ARG A 101 0.81 4.67 -1.11
N THR A 102 -0.26 4.40 -1.85
CA THR A 102 -1.06 3.18 -1.65
C THR A 102 -0.22 1.94 -1.88
N GLY A 103 0.52 1.88 -2.99
CA GLY A 103 1.42 0.77 -3.28
C GLY A 103 2.49 0.59 -2.22
N SER A 104 3.11 1.71 -1.76
CA SER A 104 4.09 1.67 -0.69
C SER A 104 3.49 1.13 0.62
N VAL A 105 2.34 1.62 1.06
CA VAL A 105 1.66 1.12 2.28
C VAL A 105 1.38 -0.37 2.16
N VAL A 106 0.76 -0.80 1.08
CA VAL A 106 0.35 -2.21 0.90
C VAL A 106 1.57 -3.13 0.84
N LEU A 107 2.59 -2.79 0.04
CA LEU A 107 3.77 -3.64 -0.12
C LEU A 107 4.59 -3.75 1.17
N HIS A 108 4.72 -2.66 1.95
CA HIS A 108 5.36 -2.72 3.27
C HIS A 108 4.57 -3.60 4.25
N GLU A 109 3.24 -3.53 4.24
CA GLU A 109 2.40 -4.41 5.08
C GLU A 109 2.61 -5.88 4.70
N TYR A 110 2.67 -6.20 3.40
CA TYR A 110 2.98 -7.55 2.95
C TYR A 110 4.40 -8.00 3.32
N TYR A 111 5.37 -7.08 3.28
CA TYR A 111 6.75 -7.34 3.70
C TYR A 111 6.82 -7.67 5.19
N PHE A 112 6.35 -6.77 6.06
CA PHE A 112 6.46 -6.97 7.50
C PHE A 112 5.62 -8.13 8.00
N ASP A 113 4.40 -8.31 7.51
CA ASP A 113 3.53 -9.42 7.93
C ASP A 113 4.09 -10.79 7.53
N ALA A 114 4.96 -10.87 6.52
CA ALA A 114 5.60 -12.12 6.11
C ALA A 114 6.85 -12.45 6.92
N LEU A 115 7.30 -11.58 7.82
CA LEU A 115 8.47 -11.82 8.67
C LEU A 115 8.08 -12.37 10.05
N GLY A 116 9.07 -12.93 10.75
CA GLY A 116 8.92 -13.46 12.11
C GLY A 116 8.72 -14.96 12.16
N GLY A 117 8.74 -15.65 11.01
CA GLY A 117 8.77 -17.11 10.91
C GLY A 117 10.17 -17.69 11.05
N ASN A 118 10.30 -18.96 10.70
CA ASN A 118 11.55 -19.75 10.78
C ASN A 118 12.13 -20.08 9.40
N GLY A 119 11.55 -19.54 8.32
CA GLY A 119 11.97 -19.79 6.94
C GLY A 119 11.65 -21.19 6.40
N ASN A 120 11.04 -22.07 7.20
CA ASN A 120 10.73 -23.43 6.77
C ASN A 120 9.45 -23.45 5.93
N PRO A 121 9.51 -23.76 4.63
CA PRO A 121 8.36 -23.78 3.76
C PRO A 121 7.39 -24.92 4.10
N GLY A 122 6.10 -24.69 3.89
CA GLY A 122 5.05 -25.69 4.13
C GLY A 122 3.70 -25.20 3.64
N GLY A 123 2.68 -26.04 3.87
CA GLY A 123 1.30 -25.74 3.48
C GLY A 123 1.02 -25.95 2.00
N SER A 124 -0.19 -25.60 1.59
CA SER A 124 -0.65 -25.73 0.19
C SER A 124 0.13 -24.87 -0.79
N ILE A 125 0.72 -23.77 -0.32
CA ILE A 125 1.58 -22.91 -1.15
C ILE A 125 2.89 -23.63 -1.54
N TYR A 126 3.49 -24.44 -0.64
CA TYR A 126 4.68 -25.20 -0.96
C TYR A 126 4.43 -26.15 -2.15
N GLU A 127 3.35 -26.94 -2.08
CA GLU A 127 2.97 -27.86 -3.15
C GLU A 127 2.63 -27.12 -4.46
N ALA A 128 1.97 -25.98 -4.34
CA ALA A 128 1.67 -25.15 -5.51
C ALA A 128 2.93 -24.60 -6.18
N LEU A 129 3.90 -24.10 -5.40
CA LEU A 129 5.18 -23.61 -5.95
C LEU A 129 5.98 -24.75 -6.58
N ASP A 130 6.03 -25.91 -5.95
CA ASP A 130 6.65 -27.11 -6.51
C ASP A 130 6.04 -27.48 -7.87
N GLY A 131 4.73 -27.52 -7.95
CA GLY A 131 4.00 -27.85 -9.19
C GLY A 131 4.14 -26.80 -10.29
N TRP A 132 4.08 -25.50 -9.95
CA TRP A 132 4.14 -24.42 -10.94
C TRP A 132 5.55 -24.19 -11.52
N PHE A 133 6.59 -24.38 -10.72
CA PHE A 133 7.97 -24.11 -11.11
C PHE A 133 8.77 -25.39 -11.39
N GLY A 134 8.15 -26.58 -11.26
CA GLY A 134 8.77 -27.88 -11.44
C GLY A 134 9.54 -28.37 -10.21
N SER A 135 9.84 -27.49 -9.27
CA SER A 135 10.27 -27.78 -7.89
C SER A 135 10.25 -26.50 -7.06
N PHE A 136 10.13 -26.65 -5.73
CA PHE A 136 10.26 -25.52 -4.81
C PHE A 136 11.64 -24.83 -4.95
N ALA A 137 12.70 -25.61 -5.13
CA ALA A 137 14.06 -25.07 -5.34
C ALA A 137 14.17 -24.24 -6.64
N ALA A 138 13.44 -24.62 -7.70
CA ALA A 138 13.39 -23.84 -8.94
C ALA A 138 12.66 -22.52 -8.74
N TRP A 139 11.53 -22.52 -7.99
CA TRP A 139 10.85 -21.29 -7.61
C TRP A 139 11.77 -20.37 -6.79
N GLU A 140 12.43 -20.89 -5.76
CA GLU A 140 13.31 -20.11 -4.91
C GLU A 140 14.47 -19.49 -5.72
N ALA A 141 15.07 -20.27 -6.60
CA ALA A 141 16.14 -19.78 -7.47
C ALA A 141 15.68 -18.65 -8.39
N GLU A 142 14.46 -18.74 -8.92
CA GLU A 142 13.86 -17.68 -9.77
C GLU A 142 13.48 -16.45 -8.94
N PHE A 143 12.89 -16.61 -7.75
CA PHE A 143 12.58 -15.52 -6.82
C PHE A 143 13.85 -14.73 -6.46
N ARG A 144 14.92 -15.41 -6.09
CA ARG A 144 16.23 -14.82 -5.79
C ARG A 144 16.83 -14.09 -6.99
N ARG A 145 16.73 -14.64 -8.19
CA ARG A 145 17.20 -13.97 -9.43
C ARG A 145 16.41 -12.71 -9.71
N THR A 146 15.08 -12.75 -9.54
CA THR A 146 14.22 -11.59 -9.68
C THR A 146 14.58 -10.51 -8.67
N ALA A 147 14.77 -10.86 -7.40
CA ALA A 147 15.24 -9.93 -6.37
C ALA A 147 16.60 -9.31 -6.72
N MET A 148 17.58 -10.12 -7.11
CA MET A 148 18.92 -9.64 -7.45
C MET A 148 18.96 -8.80 -8.72
N SER A 149 17.99 -8.91 -9.61
CA SER A 149 17.87 -8.02 -10.79
C SER A 149 17.53 -6.59 -10.41
N LEU A 150 17.08 -6.34 -9.17
CA LEU A 150 16.82 -5.02 -8.58
C LEU A 150 17.97 -4.50 -7.72
N ALA A 151 19.01 -5.31 -7.47
CA ALA A 151 20.17 -4.91 -6.69
C ALA A 151 20.92 -3.75 -7.36
N GLY A 152 21.26 -2.72 -6.59
CA GLY A 152 21.88 -1.49 -7.11
C GLY A 152 20.88 -0.47 -7.67
N GLY A 153 19.57 -0.74 -7.54
CA GLY A 153 18.49 0.17 -7.85
C GLY A 153 17.46 0.21 -6.71
N SER A 154 16.20 0.09 -7.08
CA SER A 154 15.08 0.06 -6.14
C SER A 154 13.96 -0.83 -6.68
N GLY A 155 13.07 -1.27 -5.81
CA GLY A 155 11.86 -1.97 -6.21
C GLY A 155 11.50 -3.13 -5.31
N TRP A 156 10.66 -4.01 -5.84
CA TRP A 156 10.07 -5.12 -5.12
C TRP A 156 10.14 -6.40 -5.94
N CYS A 157 10.53 -7.49 -5.31
CA CYS A 157 10.30 -8.82 -5.85
C CYS A 157 9.03 -9.39 -5.21
N ILE A 158 8.02 -9.69 -6.04
CA ILE A 158 6.67 -9.99 -5.55
C ILE A 158 6.25 -11.38 -6.05
N LEU A 159 6.16 -12.38 -5.16
CA LEU A 159 5.40 -13.58 -5.47
C LEU A 159 3.91 -13.23 -5.42
N SER A 160 3.19 -13.45 -6.51
CA SER A 160 1.75 -13.20 -6.61
C SER A 160 0.99 -14.38 -7.19
N TYR A 161 -0.23 -14.56 -6.72
CA TYR A 161 -1.25 -15.35 -7.41
C TYR A 161 -2.07 -14.42 -8.32
N ASN A 162 -2.01 -14.64 -9.61
CA ASN A 162 -2.81 -13.89 -10.56
C ASN A 162 -4.22 -14.50 -10.65
N ARG A 163 -5.21 -13.76 -10.17
CA ARG A 163 -6.60 -14.24 -10.11
C ARG A 163 -7.24 -14.43 -11.49
N HIS A 164 -6.78 -13.74 -12.51
CA HIS A 164 -7.29 -13.87 -13.86
C HIS A 164 -6.72 -15.10 -14.58
N THR A 165 -5.40 -15.25 -14.54
CA THR A 165 -4.71 -16.37 -15.21
C THR A 165 -4.65 -17.64 -14.34
N LYS A 166 -5.05 -17.55 -13.05
CA LYS A 166 -5.01 -18.63 -12.06
C LYS A 166 -3.62 -19.23 -11.88
N SER A 167 -2.57 -18.39 -11.91
CA SER A 167 -1.17 -18.81 -11.94
C SER A 167 -0.34 -18.10 -10.89
N LEU A 168 0.77 -18.74 -10.46
CA LEU A 168 1.77 -18.19 -9.57
C LEU A 168 2.97 -17.69 -10.38
N HIS A 169 3.43 -16.48 -10.10
CA HIS A 169 4.63 -15.91 -10.70
C HIS A 169 5.35 -14.99 -9.72
N ASN A 170 6.68 -14.91 -9.84
CA ASN A 170 7.47 -13.85 -9.23
C ASN A 170 7.51 -12.67 -10.20
N TYR A 171 7.02 -11.53 -9.75
CA TYR A 171 6.98 -10.30 -10.55
C TYR A 171 8.07 -9.34 -10.11
N TRP A 172 8.69 -8.71 -11.09
CA TRP A 172 9.63 -7.63 -10.91
C TRP A 172 8.88 -6.28 -10.93
N ALA A 173 9.10 -5.46 -9.90
CA ALA A 173 8.48 -4.15 -9.78
C ALA A 173 9.53 -3.12 -9.35
N PHE A 174 9.92 -2.18 -10.22
CA PHE A 174 10.96 -1.21 -9.92
C PHE A 174 10.49 0.00 -9.11
N ASP A 175 9.20 0.07 -8.79
CA ASP A 175 8.57 1.15 -8.05
C ASP A 175 7.37 0.60 -7.26
N HIS A 176 6.88 1.36 -6.28
CA HIS A 176 5.67 1.04 -5.50
C HIS A 176 4.39 0.99 -6.35
N MET A 177 4.39 1.60 -7.54
CA MET A 177 3.23 1.64 -8.43
C MET A 177 3.13 0.43 -9.36
N HIS A 178 4.15 -0.43 -9.41
CA HIS A 178 4.16 -1.58 -10.30
C HIS A 178 3.62 -2.82 -9.61
N GLY A 179 2.87 -3.59 -10.38
CA GLY A 179 2.31 -4.87 -9.96
C GLY A 179 1.57 -5.51 -11.12
N ALA A 180 1.41 -6.83 -11.06
CA ALA A 180 0.64 -7.55 -12.06
C ALA A 180 -0.85 -7.18 -11.94
N ALA A 181 -1.50 -6.87 -13.07
CA ALA A 181 -2.94 -6.69 -13.09
C ALA A 181 -3.62 -7.95 -12.52
N THR A 182 -4.58 -7.77 -11.61
CA THR A 182 -5.27 -8.85 -10.87
C THR A 182 -4.36 -9.75 -10.00
N GLY A 183 -3.09 -9.38 -9.81
CA GLY A 183 -2.17 -10.08 -8.92
C GLY A 183 -2.53 -9.85 -7.46
N ALA A 184 -2.62 -10.93 -6.67
CA ALA A 184 -2.71 -10.89 -5.22
C ALA A 184 -1.31 -11.18 -4.67
N PRO A 185 -0.62 -10.21 -4.01
CA PRO A 185 0.70 -10.46 -3.44
C PRO A 185 0.63 -11.53 -2.34
N LEU A 186 1.59 -12.43 -2.33
CA LEU A 186 1.76 -13.45 -1.29
C LEU A 186 3.02 -13.15 -0.47
N ILE A 187 4.12 -12.83 -1.16
CA ILE A 187 5.38 -12.36 -0.60
C ILE A 187 5.74 -11.08 -1.33
N ALA A 188 6.14 -10.04 -0.61
CA ALA A 188 6.73 -8.83 -1.16
C ALA A 188 8.10 -8.63 -0.50
N LEU A 189 9.18 -8.79 -1.26
CA LEU A 189 10.54 -8.53 -0.81
C LEU A 189 10.94 -7.12 -1.25
N ASP A 190 11.23 -6.28 -0.27
CA ASP A 190 11.70 -4.91 -0.49
C ASP A 190 13.18 -4.91 -0.89
N MET A 191 13.49 -4.41 -2.08
CA MET A 191 14.85 -4.30 -2.62
C MET A 191 15.34 -2.84 -2.70
N TYR A 192 14.65 -1.90 -2.06
CA TYR A 192 15.19 -0.57 -1.84
C TYR A 192 16.34 -0.61 -0.83
N GLU A 193 17.33 0.22 -0.99
CA GLU A 193 18.52 0.25 -0.10
C GLU A 193 18.17 0.46 1.37
N HIS A 194 17.11 1.18 1.69
CA HIS A 194 16.67 1.38 3.07
C HIS A 194 16.27 0.09 3.79
N SER A 195 15.93 -0.96 3.05
CA SER A 195 15.55 -2.27 3.61
C SER A 195 16.74 -3.14 4.03
N PHE A 196 17.98 -2.80 3.59
CA PHE A 196 19.14 -3.65 3.85
C PHE A 196 20.48 -2.94 4.03
N HIS A 197 20.64 -1.70 3.55
CA HIS A 197 21.95 -1.06 3.51
C HIS A 197 22.59 -0.87 4.88
N MET A 198 21.77 -0.67 5.91
CA MET A 198 22.24 -0.49 7.30
C MET A 198 22.98 -1.71 7.84
N ASP A 199 22.56 -2.93 7.49
CA ASP A 199 23.14 -4.17 7.98
C ASP A 199 24.11 -4.79 6.99
N TYR A 200 23.88 -4.62 5.69
CA TYR A 200 24.56 -5.35 4.63
C TYR A 200 25.35 -4.48 3.64
N GLY A 201 25.23 -3.14 3.74
CA GLY A 201 25.79 -2.27 2.73
C GLY A 201 25.31 -2.68 1.34
N ALA A 202 26.22 -2.86 0.39
CA ALA A 202 25.90 -3.28 -0.98
C ALA A 202 25.71 -4.81 -1.14
N ALA A 203 25.81 -5.60 -0.05
CA ALA A 203 25.73 -7.07 -0.14
C ALA A 203 24.27 -7.57 -0.16
N ALA A 204 23.48 -7.13 -1.15
CA ALA A 204 22.04 -7.43 -1.27
C ALA A 204 21.72 -8.93 -1.24
N ALA A 205 22.58 -9.80 -1.77
CA ALA A 205 22.38 -11.25 -1.73
C ALA A 205 22.27 -11.80 -0.29
N LYS A 206 23.10 -11.29 0.64
CA LYS A 206 23.03 -11.68 2.06
C LYS A 206 21.74 -11.21 2.73
N TYR A 207 21.24 -10.07 2.33
CA TYR A 207 19.93 -9.60 2.77
C TYR A 207 18.80 -10.50 2.30
N VAL A 208 18.83 -10.91 1.02
CA VAL A 208 17.84 -11.87 0.48
C VAL A 208 17.88 -13.19 1.27
N ASP A 209 19.07 -13.69 1.63
CA ASP A 209 19.22 -14.87 2.49
C ASP A 209 18.55 -14.66 3.86
N ALA A 210 18.81 -13.52 4.50
CA ALA A 210 18.23 -13.20 5.79
C ALA A 210 16.71 -13.05 5.71
N PHE A 211 16.18 -12.42 4.65
CA PHE A 211 14.74 -12.32 4.43
C PHE A 211 14.10 -13.72 4.32
N MET A 212 14.64 -14.59 3.49
CA MET A 212 14.13 -15.97 3.30
C MET A 212 14.16 -16.78 4.60
N ALA A 213 15.22 -16.61 5.42
CA ALA A 213 15.35 -17.31 6.71
C ALA A 213 14.31 -16.87 7.77
N ASN A 214 13.67 -15.71 7.60
CA ASN A 214 12.66 -15.18 8.52
C ASN A 214 11.22 -15.25 7.96
N LEU A 215 11.01 -15.87 6.77
CA LEU A 215 9.67 -15.97 6.21
C LEU A 215 8.74 -16.79 7.12
N ASP A 216 7.56 -16.23 7.37
CA ASP A 216 6.44 -16.92 8.01
C ASP A 216 5.57 -17.57 6.92
N TRP A 217 5.87 -18.83 6.64
CA TRP A 217 5.18 -19.60 5.60
C TRP A 217 3.71 -19.89 5.92
N GLU A 218 3.28 -19.84 7.19
CA GLU A 218 1.88 -19.93 7.56
C GLU A 218 1.08 -18.72 7.06
N VAL A 219 1.68 -17.53 7.16
CA VAL A 219 1.10 -16.30 6.61
C VAL A 219 1.02 -16.34 5.09
N VAL A 220 2.09 -16.82 4.44
CA VAL A 220 2.12 -16.93 2.97
C VAL A 220 1.07 -17.93 2.48
N ASP A 221 0.93 -19.08 3.15
CA ASP A 221 -0.08 -20.09 2.82
C ASP A 221 -1.51 -19.56 3.03
N ALA A 222 -1.76 -18.85 4.13
CA ALA A 222 -3.06 -18.23 4.37
C ALA A 222 -3.44 -17.22 3.28
N ARG A 223 -2.49 -16.41 2.83
CA ARG A 223 -2.68 -15.48 1.70
C ARG A 223 -2.96 -16.20 0.39
N TYR A 224 -2.25 -17.29 0.13
CA TYR A 224 -2.48 -18.10 -1.07
C TYR A 224 -3.90 -18.67 -1.10
N ARG A 225 -4.35 -19.30 -0.01
CA ARG A 225 -5.72 -19.80 0.10
C ARG A 225 -6.77 -18.72 -0.09
N ALA A 226 -6.58 -17.56 0.53
CA ALA A 226 -7.47 -16.42 0.37
C ALA A 226 -7.47 -15.82 -1.05
N ALA A 227 -6.36 -15.93 -1.78
CA ALA A 227 -6.26 -15.42 -3.15
C ALA A 227 -7.01 -16.29 -4.17
N GLN A 228 -7.22 -17.57 -3.85
CA GLN A 228 -7.92 -18.55 -4.71
C GLN A 228 -9.45 -18.50 -4.54
N ALA A 229 -9.95 -17.97 -3.42
CA ALA A 229 -11.37 -17.79 -3.14
C ALA A 229 -11.96 -16.66 -3.99
#